data_dd3a96ff03110e99cb8b180de0235234
#
_entry.id   dd3a96ff03110e99cb8b180de0235234
#
_cell.length_a   1.000
_cell.length_b   1.000
_cell.length_c   1.000
_cell.angle_alpha   90.00
_cell.angle_beta   90.00
_cell.angle_gamma   90.00
#
_symmetry.space_group_name_H-M   'P 1'
#
loop_
_entity.id
_entity.type
_entity.pdbx_description
1 polymer ?
#
loop_
_entity_poly.entity_id
_entity_poly.type
_entity_poly.pdbx_seq_one_letter_code
_entity_poly.pdbx_strand_id
1 'polypeptide(L)'
;MNEPKLQPDQVSAIRAVLLAYGDEAPARAPRVVRRVGFGALVAGVAAAAVAIAIVVVPSGGAGAPPADSSAEASGMLRDAARASADPELADGQFLRLATTASYLALTTADGTVDTTIGYLESQRREVYVPADARGESIEQTTHVAPTVFFGRGAEEFAERRWSGPPATVEAVGQQTDATRPVENQAAMPRDPEALLVYLREFRYQAGSSDENVFAHVVDLLRAGGLKSDLRSALYQALALMPSVTVTEEQATLDGRRGTAIGLEGTGGDTRQEIVIEPSTGEYIGVRLVTVTGFGEIPPGTPLEYTALSASVVNSVPR
;
A
#
# COMPACT_ATOMS: atom_id res chain seq x y z
N MET A 1 2.16 -38.41 -8.18
CA MET A 1 2.23 -36.96 -8.23
C MET A 1 2.96 -36.54 -6.96
N ASN A 2 4.18 -35.98 -7.08
CA ASN A 2 4.91 -35.48 -5.91
C ASN A 2 4.39 -34.08 -5.62
N GLU A 3 3.79 -33.88 -4.46
CA GLU A 3 3.46 -32.54 -3.95
C GLU A 3 4.77 -31.75 -3.77
N PRO A 4 4.84 -30.49 -4.25
CA PRO A 4 6.00 -29.65 -4.02
C PRO A 4 6.08 -29.31 -2.53
N LYS A 5 7.08 -29.86 -1.83
CA LYS A 5 7.38 -29.47 -0.44
C LYS A 5 8.12 -28.14 -0.47
N LEU A 6 7.61 -27.16 0.28
CA LEU A 6 8.29 -25.90 0.52
C LEU A 6 9.72 -26.13 1.02
N GLN A 7 10.68 -25.37 0.46
CA GLN A 7 12.07 -25.42 0.90
C GLN A 7 12.21 -24.73 2.28
N PRO A 8 13.18 -25.09 3.11
CA PRO A 8 13.35 -24.50 4.46
C PRO A 8 13.53 -22.98 4.48
N ASP A 9 14.06 -22.41 3.43
CA ASP A 9 14.22 -20.97 3.19
C ASP A 9 12.88 -20.28 2.89
N GLN A 10 11.98 -20.93 2.18
CA GLN A 10 10.61 -20.45 1.91
C GLN A 10 9.79 -20.41 3.22
N VAL A 11 9.89 -21.44 4.03
CA VAL A 11 9.27 -21.48 5.38
C VAL A 11 9.82 -20.35 6.26
N SER A 12 11.12 -20.06 6.13
CA SER A 12 11.77 -18.99 6.89
C SER A 12 11.32 -17.61 6.43
N ALA A 13 11.12 -17.38 5.13
CA ALA A 13 10.61 -16.13 4.58
C ALA A 13 9.15 -15.87 5.01
N ILE A 14 8.28 -16.89 4.91
CA ILE A 14 6.89 -16.81 5.40
C ILE A 14 6.85 -16.60 6.92
N ARG A 15 7.73 -17.25 7.67
CA ARG A 15 7.87 -17.06 9.12
C ARG A 15 8.37 -15.67 9.46
N ALA A 16 9.27 -15.08 8.67
CA ALA A 16 9.74 -13.70 8.84
C ALA A 16 8.61 -12.70 8.60
N VAL A 17 7.79 -12.91 7.57
CA VAL A 17 6.58 -12.11 7.31
C VAL A 17 5.60 -12.26 8.48
N LEU A 18 5.30 -13.48 8.93
CA LEU A 18 4.39 -13.73 10.06
C LEU A 18 4.91 -13.13 11.37
N LEU A 19 6.23 -13.11 11.60
CA LEU A 19 6.84 -12.53 12.80
C LEU A 19 6.93 -11.00 12.72
N ALA A 20 7.23 -10.44 11.56
CA ALA A 20 7.27 -8.99 11.35
C ALA A 20 5.89 -8.34 11.60
N TYR A 21 4.79 -9.03 11.25
CA TYR A 21 3.44 -8.56 11.50
C TYR A 21 2.85 -9.02 12.84
N GLY A 22 3.42 -10.03 13.49
CA GLY A 22 2.92 -10.57 14.77
C GLY A 22 3.38 -9.79 16.01
N ASP A 23 4.48 -9.05 15.92
CA ASP A 23 5.04 -8.28 17.05
C ASP A 23 4.54 -6.83 17.13
N GLU A 24 3.91 -6.29 16.10
CA GLU A 24 3.22 -5.01 16.15
C GLU A 24 1.76 -5.18 16.58
N ALA A 25 1.55 -5.67 17.80
CA ALA A 25 0.29 -5.44 18.48
C ALA A 25 0.17 -3.91 18.70
N PRO A 26 -0.93 -3.26 18.25
CA PRO A 26 -1.07 -1.82 18.42
C PRO A 26 -0.93 -1.48 19.91
N ALA A 27 0.03 -0.60 20.22
CA ALA A 27 0.25 -0.08 21.56
C ALA A 27 -1.09 0.42 22.11
N ARG A 28 -1.52 -0.13 23.23
CA ARG A 28 -2.77 0.24 23.89
C ARG A 28 -2.81 1.76 24.07
N ALA A 29 -3.67 2.43 23.30
CA ALA A 29 -3.95 3.84 23.46
C ALA A 29 -4.41 4.11 24.90
N PRO A 30 -3.95 5.18 25.57
CA PRO A 30 -4.39 5.53 26.92
C PRO A 30 -5.89 5.88 26.88
N ARG A 31 -6.67 5.22 27.73
CA ARG A 31 -8.09 5.50 27.91
C ARG A 31 -8.27 6.90 28.50
N VAL A 32 -8.53 7.88 27.65
CA VAL A 32 -9.07 9.15 28.09
C VAL A 32 -10.60 9.04 28.14
N VAL A 33 -11.12 8.80 29.33
CA VAL A 33 -12.56 8.88 29.61
C VAL A 33 -12.95 10.34 29.65
N ARG A 34 -13.62 10.84 28.62
CA ARG A 34 -14.30 12.12 28.66
C ARG A 34 -15.81 11.88 28.43
N ARG A 35 -16.57 11.94 29.51
CA ARG A 35 -18.03 11.96 29.45
C ARG A 35 -18.47 13.29 28.86
N VAL A 36 -19.20 13.28 27.76
CA VAL A 36 -20.07 14.40 27.33
C VAL A 36 -21.37 13.82 26.80
N GLY A 37 -22.42 14.48 27.18
CA GLY A 37 -23.82 14.05 27.22
C GLY A 37 -24.49 13.88 25.86
N PHE A 38 -25.57 13.12 25.92
CA PHE A 38 -26.51 12.77 24.86
C PHE A 38 -27.20 14.00 24.25
N GLY A 39 -27.24 14.02 22.93
CA GLY A 39 -28.14 14.79 22.11
C GLY A 39 -28.34 14.09 20.80
N ALA A 40 -29.47 13.40 20.62
CA ALA A 40 -29.81 12.65 19.41
C ALA A 40 -30.17 13.60 18.28
N LEU A 41 -29.52 13.39 17.11
CA LEU A 41 -30.06 13.73 15.79
C LEU A 41 -29.67 12.65 14.80
N VAL A 42 -30.65 11.84 14.44
CA VAL A 42 -30.56 10.84 13.37
C VAL A 42 -30.60 11.59 12.04
N ALA A 43 -29.44 11.67 11.36
CA ALA A 43 -29.39 11.97 9.93
C ALA A 43 -28.80 10.72 9.25
N GLY A 44 -29.65 10.06 8.47
CA GLY A 44 -29.28 8.84 7.73
C GLY A 44 -28.18 9.11 6.71
N VAL A 45 -27.01 8.59 6.98
CA VAL A 45 -25.95 8.43 5.98
C VAL A 45 -26.20 7.10 5.28
N ALA A 46 -26.62 7.14 4.01
CA ALA A 46 -26.66 5.98 3.15
C ALA A 46 -25.24 5.45 3.02
N ALA A 47 -24.93 4.36 3.71
CA ALA A 47 -23.70 3.61 3.52
C ALA A 47 -23.73 3.01 2.10
N ALA A 48 -23.05 3.66 1.17
CA ALA A 48 -22.72 3.05 -0.10
C ALA A 48 -21.71 1.92 0.23
N ALA A 49 -22.20 0.69 0.21
CA ALA A 49 -21.34 -0.50 0.23
C ALA A 49 -20.52 -0.49 -1.07
N VAL A 50 -19.30 0.02 -1.01
CA VAL A 50 -18.32 -0.16 -2.08
C VAL A 50 -17.88 -1.60 -2.00
N ALA A 51 -18.44 -2.46 -2.87
CA ALA A 51 -17.94 -3.79 -3.09
C ALA A 51 -16.51 -3.67 -3.64
N ILE A 52 -15.53 -4.02 -2.82
CA ILE A 52 -14.14 -4.18 -3.26
C ILE A 52 -14.12 -5.42 -4.14
N ALA A 53 -14.26 -5.25 -5.44
CA ALA A 53 -14.06 -6.33 -6.39
C ALA A 53 -12.55 -6.57 -6.51
N ILE A 54 -12.02 -7.47 -5.69
CA ILE A 54 -10.69 -8.04 -5.93
C ILE A 54 -10.87 -9.04 -7.07
N VAL A 55 -10.52 -8.63 -8.27
CA VAL A 55 -10.39 -9.54 -9.39
C VAL A 55 -9.07 -10.28 -9.18
N VAL A 56 -9.13 -11.48 -8.62
CA VAL A 56 -8.00 -12.42 -8.64
C VAL A 56 -7.85 -12.87 -10.08
N VAL A 57 -6.98 -12.22 -10.83
CA VAL A 57 -6.57 -12.70 -12.15
C VAL A 57 -5.52 -13.78 -11.91
N PRO A 58 -5.73 -15.02 -12.38
CA PRO A 58 -4.70 -16.06 -12.28
C PRO A 58 -3.47 -15.59 -13.06
N SER A 59 -2.40 -15.26 -12.33
CA SER A 59 -1.11 -14.95 -12.95
C SER A 59 -0.61 -16.22 -13.64
N GLY A 60 -0.51 -16.20 -14.96
CA GLY A 60 0.08 -17.29 -15.73
C GLY A 60 1.52 -17.53 -15.25
N GLY A 61 1.85 -18.81 -15.12
CA GLY A 61 3.03 -19.42 -14.54
C GLY A 61 4.33 -18.64 -14.57
N ALA A 62 5.10 -18.81 -13.49
CA ALA A 62 6.43 -18.27 -13.27
C ALA A 62 7.42 -18.68 -14.36
N GLY A 63 7.52 -17.85 -15.41
CA GLY A 63 8.63 -17.79 -16.33
C GLY A 63 9.39 -16.49 -16.07
N ALA A 64 10.71 -16.48 -16.27
CA ALA A 64 11.46 -15.23 -16.24
C ALA A 64 10.75 -14.20 -17.13
N PRO A 65 10.54 -12.95 -16.63
CA PRO A 65 9.84 -11.94 -17.40
C PRO A 65 10.55 -11.74 -18.75
N PRO A 66 9.81 -11.61 -19.85
CA PRO A 66 10.41 -11.35 -21.15
C PRO A 66 11.21 -10.04 -21.10
N ALA A 67 12.37 -10.01 -21.79
CA ALA A 67 13.22 -8.81 -21.85
C ALA A 67 12.46 -7.56 -22.32
N ASP A 68 11.41 -7.75 -23.10
CA ASP A 68 10.52 -6.69 -23.58
C ASP A 68 9.76 -5.99 -22.44
N SER A 69 9.35 -6.71 -21.37
CA SER A 69 8.58 -6.13 -20.25
C SER A 69 9.38 -5.15 -19.38
N SER A 70 10.71 -5.29 -19.32
CA SER A 70 11.57 -4.33 -18.61
C SER A 70 11.77 -3.04 -19.43
N ALA A 71 11.95 -3.15 -20.74
CA ALA A 71 12.04 -1.98 -21.62
C ALA A 71 10.73 -1.19 -21.64
N GLU A 72 9.60 -1.89 -21.63
CA GLU A 72 8.26 -1.31 -21.54
C GLU A 72 8.05 -0.60 -20.20
N ALA A 73 8.36 -1.24 -19.07
CA ALA A 73 8.31 -0.63 -17.75
C ALA A 73 9.15 0.66 -17.67
N SER A 74 10.38 0.61 -18.20
CA SER A 74 11.25 1.79 -18.32
C SER A 74 10.62 2.91 -19.13
N GLY A 75 9.95 2.60 -20.24
CA GLY A 75 9.22 3.57 -21.05
C GLY A 75 8.09 4.24 -20.26
N MET A 76 7.20 3.42 -19.67
CA MET A 76 6.06 3.88 -18.89
C MET A 76 6.47 4.72 -17.67
N LEU A 77 7.51 4.32 -16.96
CA LEU A 77 8.04 5.09 -15.82
C LEU A 77 8.60 6.45 -16.25
N ARG A 78 9.28 6.55 -17.41
CA ARG A 78 9.72 7.83 -17.95
C ARG A 78 8.57 8.72 -18.40
N ASP A 79 7.49 8.14 -18.95
CA ASP A 79 6.29 8.86 -19.33
C ASP A 79 5.58 9.41 -18.08
N ALA A 80 5.38 8.58 -17.05
CA ALA A 80 4.83 8.98 -15.78
C ALA A 80 5.69 10.08 -15.09
N ALA A 81 7.01 9.97 -15.18
CA ALA A 81 7.92 10.99 -14.65
C ALA A 81 7.72 12.36 -15.31
N ARG A 82 7.57 12.38 -16.64
CA ARG A 82 7.34 13.62 -17.40
C ARG A 82 5.97 14.24 -17.14
N ALA A 83 4.96 13.41 -16.90
CA ALA A 83 3.59 13.84 -16.63
C ALA A 83 3.37 14.26 -15.17
N SER A 84 4.29 13.91 -14.26
CA SER A 84 4.14 14.20 -12.83
C SER A 84 4.00 15.70 -12.56
N ALA A 85 2.91 16.10 -11.90
CA ALA A 85 2.62 17.46 -11.51
C ALA A 85 2.10 17.53 -10.07
N ASP A 86 2.28 18.67 -9.42
CA ASP A 86 1.65 18.94 -8.12
C ASP A 86 0.32 19.66 -8.33
N PRO A 87 -0.72 19.36 -7.54
CA PRO A 87 -1.95 20.12 -7.58
C PRO A 87 -1.71 21.55 -7.10
N GLU A 88 -2.31 22.53 -7.80
CA GLU A 88 -2.33 23.91 -7.36
C GLU A 88 -3.42 24.11 -6.30
N LEU A 89 -3.06 24.69 -5.16
CA LEU A 89 -3.99 25.03 -4.10
C LEU A 89 -4.12 26.55 -3.99
N ALA A 90 -5.37 27.03 -4.03
CA ALA A 90 -5.69 28.43 -3.70
C ALA A 90 -5.82 28.61 -2.18
N ASP A 91 -5.78 29.86 -1.72
CA ASP A 91 -6.00 30.21 -0.33
C ASP A 91 -7.33 29.64 0.19
N GLY A 92 -7.32 29.02 1.35
CA GLY A 92 -8.48 28.41 1.98
C GLY A 92 -8.84 27.02 1.46
N GLN A 93 -8.13 26.49 0.47
CA GLN A 93 -8.29 25.12 0.00
C GLN A 93 -7.42 24.14 0.80
N PHE A 94 -7.76 22.86 0.67
CA PHE A 94 -7.04 21.73 1.27
C PHE A 94 -6.66 20.73 0.19
N LEU A 95 -5.46 20.17 0.32
CA LEU A 95 -5.11 18.92 -0.35
C LEU A 95 -5.68 17.78 0.49
N ARG A 96 -6.66 17.06 -0.06
CA ARG A 96 -7.17 15.83 0.52
C ARG A 96 -6.36 14.65 -0.01
N LEU A 97 -5.67 13.94 0.88
CA LEU A 97 -5.03 12.67 0.63
C LEU A 97 -5.92 11.56 1.21
N ALA A 98 -6.53 10.77 0.34
CA ALA A 98 -7.36 9.65 0.75
C ALA A 98 -6.61 8.34 0.50
N THR A 99 -6.45 7.54 1.54
CA THR A 99 -5.75 6.27 1.52
C THR A 99 -6.69 5.16 1.92
N THR A 100 -6.75 4.09 1.11
CA THR A 100 -7.35 2.81 1.49
C THR A 100 -6.21 1.81 1.65
N ALA A 101 -6.01 1.30 2.86
CA ALA A 101 -5.00 0.28 3.13
C ALA A 101 -5.69 -1.03 3.53
N SER A 102 -5.15 -2.15 3.07
CA SER A 102 -5.65 -3.49 3.39
C SER A 102 -4.48 -4.44 3.64
N TYR A 103 -4.64 -5.28 4.64
CA TYR A 103 -3.62 -6.23 5.10
C TYR A 103 -4.25 -7.60 5.28
N LEU A 104 -3.52 -8.65 4.88
CA LEU A 104 -3.94 -10.03 5.07
C LEU A 104 -3.61 -10.46 6.51
N ALA A 105 -4.64 -10.59 7.33
CA ALA A 105 -4.54 -11.22 8.65
C ALA A 105 -4.55 -12.74 8.50
N LEU A 106 -3.58 -13.43 9.08
CA LEU A 106 -3.36 -14.87 8.92
C LEU A 106 -3.46 -15.63 10.24
N THR A 107 -3.88 -16.88 10.16
CA THR A 107 -3.76 -17.87 11.23
C THR A 107 -3.61 -19.28 10.65
N THR A 108 -3.15 -20.22 11.46
CA THR A 108 -3.01 -21.63 11.10
C THR A 108 -3.81 -22.47 12.08
N ALA A 109 -4.37 -23.60 11.62
CA ALA A 109 -5.13 -24.50 12.49
C ALA A 109 -4.21 -25.35 13.39
N ASP A 110 -3.06 -25.77 12.86
CA ASP A 110 -2.12 -26.68 13.53
C ASP A 110 -0.67 -26.20 13.57
N GLY A 111 -0.44 -24.93 13.20
CA GLY A 111 0.90 -24.33 13.15
C GLY A 111 1.68 -24.64 11.86
N THR A 112 1.05 -25.31 10.89
CA THR A 112 1.66 -25.57 9.56
C THR A 112 1.18 -24.55 8.52
N VAL A 113 2.01 -24.34 7.49
CA VAL A 113 1.68 -23.41 6.40
C VAL A 113 0.48 -23.92 5.58
N ASP A 114 0.34 -25.24 5.43
CA ASP A 114 -0.72 -25.88 4.64
C ASP A 114 -2.12 -25.63 5.20
N THR A 115 -2.23 -25.31 6.48
CA THR A 115 -3.51 -25.00 7.16
C THR A 115 -3.72 -23.50 7.37
N THR A 116 -2.96 -22.66 6.65
CA THR A 116 -3.08 -21.20 6.77
C THR A 116 -4.38 -20.72 6.13
N ILE A 117 -5.17 -20.01 6.92
CA ILE A 117 -6.36 -19.28 6.51
C ILE A 117 -6.20 -17.79 6.82
N GLY A 118 -7.01 -16.93 6.22
CA GLY A 118 -6.89 -15.51 6.48
C GLY A 118 -8.09 -14.68 6.02
N TYR A 119 -8.02 -13.39 6.35
CA TYR A 119 -8.97 -12.40 5.88
C TYR A 119 -8.27 -11.06 5.62
N LEU A 120 -8.85 -10.22 4.76
CA LEU A 120 -8.35 -8.87 4.53
C LEU A 120 -8.95 -7.91 5.56
N GLU A 121 -8.09 -7.30 6.38
CA GLU A 121 -8.41 -6.20 7.26
C GLU A 121 -8.14 -4.89 6.55
N SER A 122 -9.11 -3.97 6.54
CA SER A 122 -9.03 -2.73 5.79
C SER A 122 -9.27 -1.50 6.64
N GLN A 123 -8.57 -0.42 6.30
CA GLN A 123 -8.79 0.91 6.87
C GLN A 123 -8.81 1.98 5.79
N ARG A 124 -9.60 3.02 6.03
CA ARG A 124 -9.60 4.26 5.24
C ARG A 124 -9.03 5.37 6.09
N ARG A 125 -8.15 6.16 5.49
CA ARG A 125 -7.54 7.32 6.11
C ARG A 125 -7.66 8.50 5.17
N GLU A 126 -8.14 9.61 5.66
CA GLU A 126 -8.22 10.88 4.93
C GLU A 126 -7.43 11.94 5.68
N VAL A 127 -6.52 12.60 4.98
CA VAL A 127 -5.74 13.69 5.52
C VAL A 127 -6.00 14.94 4.70
N TYR A 128 -6.37 16.02 5.38
CA TYR A 128 -6.64 17.32 4.79
C TYR A 128 -5.51 18.28 5.16
N VAL A 129 -4.67 18.60 4.18
CA VAL A 129 -3.52 19.49 4.34
C VAL A 129 -3.91 20.87 3.83
N PRO A 130 -3.92 21.93 4.67
CA PRO A 130 -4.29 23.27 4.21
C PRO A 130 -3.24 23.84 3.25
N ALA A 131 -3.67 24.73 2.34
CA ALA A 131 -2.76 25.48 1.47
C ALA A 131 -1.77 26.34 2.26
N ASP A 132 -2.19 26.89 3.40
CA ASP A 132 -1.30 27.55 4.34
C ASP A 132 -0.48 26.50 5.13
N ALA A 133 0.82 26.48 4.89
CA ALA A 133 1.76 25.58 5.57
C ALA A 133 1.80 25.74 7.11
N ARG A 134 1.23 26.80 7.67
CA ARG A 134 1.06 27.02 9.11
C ARG A 134 -0.24 26.47 9.67
N GLY A 135 -1.17 26.08 8.78
CA GLY A 135 -2.44 25.51 9.17
C GLY A 135 -2.29 24.10 9.75
N GLU A 136 -3.26 23.69 10.53
CA GLU A 136 -3.33 22.34 11.08
C GLU A 136 -3.91 21.38 10.06
N SER A 137 -3.25 20.23 9.89
CA SER A 137 -3.81 19.12 9.10
C SER A 137 -4.83 18.35 9.92
N ILE A 138 -5.88 17.89 9.26
CA ILE A 138 -6.95 17.10 9.89
C ILE A 138 -6.86 15.68 9.33
N GLU A 139 -6.87 14.69 10.21
CA GLU A 139 -6.82 13.29 9.86
C GLU A 139 -8.05 12.57 10.37
N GLN A 140 -8.67 11.77 9.49
CA GLN A 140 -9.81 10.91 9.81
C GLN A 140 -9.45 9.47 9.41
N THR A 141 -9.54 8.52 10.34
CA THR A 141 -9.31 7.10 10.09
C THR A 141 -10.55 6.29 10.41
N THR A 142 -10.95 5.42 9.50
CA THR A 142 -12.09 4.51 9.65
C THR A 142 -11.63 3.08 9.41
N HIS A 143 -11.86 2.19 10.38
CA HIS A 143 -11.66 0.75 10.22
C HIS A 143 -12.88 0.14 9.56
N VAL A 144 -12.65 -0.70 8.54
CA VAL A 144 -13.71 -1.34 7.75
C VAL A 144 -13.81 -2.80 8.15
N ALA A 145 -15.03 -3.29 8.38
CA ALA A 145 -15.24 -4.69 8.69
C ALA A 145 -14.72 -5.60 7.55
N PRO A 146 -14.07 -6.73 7.86
CA PRO A 146 -13.61 -7.66 6.86
C PRO A 146 -14.75 -8.19 5.99
N THR A 147 -14.51 -8.28 4.68
CA THR A 147 -15.47 -8.81 3.70
C THR A 147 -14.86 -9.84 2.77
N VAL A 148 -13.54 -10.06 2.85
CA VAL A 148 -12.81 -11.02 2.02
C VAL A 148 -12.13 -12.04 2.93
N PHE A 149 -12.43 -13.31 2.71
CA PHE A 149 -12.00 -14.42 3.55
C PHE A 149 -11.39 -15.53 2.70
N PHE A 150 -10.35 -16.17 3.21
CA PHE A 150 -9.61 -17.24 2.56
C PHE A 150 -9.60 -18.48 3.46
N GLY A 151 -10.21 -19.56 2.99
CA GLY A 151 -10.27 -20.82 3.69
C GLY A 151 -11.41 -20.96 4.71
N ARG A 152 -11.70 -22.20 5.06
CA ARG A 152 -12.78 -22.53 6.00
C ARG A 152 -12.44 -22.05 7.41
N GLY A 153 -13.33 -21.29 8.04
CA GLY A 153 -13.14 -20.74 9.39
C GLY A 153 -12.49 -19.36 9.42
N ALA A 154 -12.15 -18.78 8.25
CA ALA A 154 -11.57 -17.44 8.18
C ALA A 154 -12.54 -16.34 8.65
N GLU A 155 -13.85 -16.49 8.38
CA GLU A 155 -14.88 -15.56 8.85
C GLU A 155 -15.00 -15.61 10.38
N GLU A 156 -15.06 -16.79 10.98
CA GLU A 156 -15.08 -16.96 12.44
C GLU A 156 -13.78 -16.46 13.11
N PHE A 157 -12.64 -16.58 12.40
CA PHE A 157 -11.38 -16.02 12.87
C PHE A 157 -11.45 -14.50 12.87
N ALA A 158 -11.98 -13.88 11.81
CA ALA A 158 -12.18 -12.45 11.72
C ALA A 158 -13.12 -11.92 12.80
N GLU A 159 -14.28 -12.58 13.02
CA GLU A 159 -15.25 -12.22 14.05
C GLU A 159 -14.65 -12.21 15.46
N ARG A 160 -13.80 -13.17 15.78
CA ARG A 160 -13.12 -13.23 17.08
C ARG A 160 -12.10 -12.13 17.28
N ARG A 161 -11.50 -11.65 16.20
CA ARG A 161 -10.41 -10.69 16.24
C ARG A 161 -10.89 -9.25 16.03
N TRP A 162 -11.87 -9.08 15.15
CA TRP A 162 -12.46 -7.77 14.85
C TRP A 162 -13.62 -7.50 15.84
N SER A 163 -13.33 -6.71 16.87
CA SER A 163 -14.28 -6.42 17.92
C SER A 163 -14.73 -4.95 17.86
N GLY A 164 -15.78 -4.66 17.15
CA GLY A 164 -16.48 -3.40 17.31
C GLY A 164 -16.85 -2.68 16.00
N PRO A 165 -17.70 -1.66 16.12
CA PRO A 165 -18.05 -0.80 14.98
C PRO A 165 -16.83 -0.04 14.47
N PRO A 166 -16.82 0.34 13.19
CA PRO A 166 -15.77 1.19 12.64
C PRO A 166 -15.63 2.44 13.52
N ALA A 167 -14.46 2.61 14.12
CA ALA A 167 -14.17 3.81 14.89
C ALA A 167 -13.57 4.85 13.97
N THR A 168 -14.16 6.03 13.90
CA THR A 168 -13.52 7.19 13.29
C THR A 168 -12.73 7.91 14.37
N VAL A 169 -11.43 8.02 14.19
CA VAL A 169 -10.55 8.78 15.06
C VAL A 169 -10.18 10.06 14.32
N GLU A 170 -10.52 11.20 14.90
CA GLU A 170 -10.03 12.49 14.42
C GLU A 170 -8.78 12.87 15.21
N ALA A 171 -7.68 13.10 14.51
CA ALA A 171 -6.49 13.69 15.08
C ALA A 171 -6.26 15.03 14.39
N VAL A 172 -6.17 16.09 15.18
CA VAL A 172 -5.81 17.43 14.71
C VAL A 172 -4.38 17.70 15.13
N GLY A 173 -3.52 18.00 14.19
CA GLY A 173 -2.11 18.26 14.48
C GLY A 173 -1.39 18.97 13.34
N GLN A 174 -0.29 19.64 13.65
CA GLN A 174 0.55 20.31 12.66
C GLN A 174 1.30 19.33 11.75
N GLN A 175 1.44 18.07 12.17
CA GLN A 175 2.04 17.00 11.37
C GLN A 175 1.36 15.67 11.73
N THR A 176 0.59 15.14 10.81
CA THR A 176 0.17 13.74 10.84
C THR A 176 1.26 12.87 10.21
N ASP A 177 1.25 11.54 10.45
CA ASP A 177 2.21 10.64 9.80
C ASP A 177 2.14 10.68 8.26
N ALA A 178 0.97 11.07 7.69
CA ALA A 178 0.81 11.29 6.25
C ALA A 178 1.40 12.61 5.75
N THR A 179 1.59 13.59 6.64
CA THR A 179 2.18 14.90 6.31
C THR A 179 3.57 15.05 6.89
N ARG A 180 4.05 14.06 7.67
CA ARG A 180 5.46 14.03 8.03
C ARG A 180 6.26 14.12 6.75
N PRO A 181 7.11 15.14 6.58
CA PRO A 181 8.05 15.11 5.49
C PRO A 181 8.79 13.78 5.61
N VAL A 182 8.81 13.02 4.54
CA VAL A 182 9.71 11.88 4.46
C VAL A 182 11.07 12.41 4.91
N GLU A 183 11.62 11.85 5.99
CA GLU A 183 12.84 12.36 6.57
C GLU A 183 13.89 12.50 5.46
N ASN A 184 14.50 13.67 5.36
CA ASN A 184 15.47 14.03 4.32
C ASN A 184 14.94 14.16 2.87
N GLN A 185 13.63 14.27 2.61
CA GLN A 185 13.11 14.46 1.25
C GLN A 185 13.82 15.63 0.51
N ALA A 186 14.12 16.73 1.23
CA ALA A 186 14.82 17.86 0.67
C ALA A 186 16.28 17.57 0.29
N ALA A 187 16.91 16.63 0.99
CA ALA A 187 18.30 16.23 0.76
C ALA A 187 18.47 15.13 -0.30
N MET A 188 17.38 14.49 -0.71
CA MET A 188 17.44 13.45 -1.74
C MET A 188 17.81 14.04 -3.10
N PRO A 189 18.69 13.41 -3.87
CA PRO A 189 19.01 13.82 -5.24
C PRO A 189 17.77 13.86 -6.13
N ARG A 190 17.76 14.77 -7.11
CA ARG A 190 16.73 14.84 -8.18
C ARG A 190 17.23 14.25 -9.48
N ASP A 191 18.55 14.09 -9.61
CA ASP A 191 19.16 13.32 -10.70
C ASP A 191 18.90 11.82 -10.49
N PRO A 192 18.36 11.09 -11.48
CA PRO A 192 17.93 9.70 -11.29
C PRO A 192 19.07 8.74 -10.95
N GLU A 193 20.25 8.93 -11.54
CA GLU A 193 21.41 8.07 -11.28
C GLU A 193 21.96 8.32 -9.88
N ALA A 194 22.11 9.59 -9.50
CA ALA A 194 22.53 9.96 -8.14
C ALA A 194 21.51 9.51 -7.10
N LEU A 195 20.20 9.59 -7.40
CA LEU A 195 19.15 9.11 -6.51
C LEU A 195 19.21 7.58 -6.36
N LEU A 196 19.42 6.84 -7.45
CA LEU A 196 19.57 5.38 -7.40
C LEU A 196 20.77 4.97 -6.54
N VAL A 197 21.91 5.68 -6.67
CA VAL A 197 23.10 5.46 -5.83
C VAL A 197 22.74 5.74 -4.35
N TYR A 198 22.11 6.88 -4.07
CA TYR A 198 21.66 7.24 -2.73
C TYR A 198 20.75 6.17 -2.11
N LEU A 199 19.75 5.68 -2.86
CA LEU A 199 18.82 4.63 -2.38
C LEU A 199 19.53 3.29 -2.12
N ARG A 200 20.58 2.95 -2.86
CA ARG A 200 21.38 1.73 -2.67
C ARG A 200 22.25 1.75 -1.42
N GLU A 201 22.57 2.92 -0.89
CA GLU A 201 23.32 3.06 0.37
C GLU A 201 22.48 2.67 1.59
N PHE A 202 21.16 2.72 1.49
CA PHE A 202 20.26 2.32 2.57
C PHE A 202 20.00 0.80 2.50
N ARG A 203 20.36 0.12 3.59
CA ARG A 203 19.91 -1.25 3.82
C ARG A 203 18.56 -1.21 4.49
N TYR A 204 17.52 -1.35 3.68
CA TYR A 204 16.14 -1.16 4.13
C TYR A 204 15.54 -2.46 4.68
N GLN A 205 15.77 -3.58 3.99
CA GLN A 205 15.23 -4.90 4.34
C GLN A 205 16.25 -6.02 4.02
N ALA A 206 15.95 -7.25 4.42
CA ALA A 206 16.64 -8.43 3.90
C ALA A 206 16.23 -8.65 2.44
N GLY A 207 17.19 -8.97 1.58
CA GLY A 207 16.94 -9.19 0.16
C GLY A 207 18.06 -8.67 -0.73
N SER A 208 17.86 -8.67 -2.04
CA SER A 208 18.80 -8.12 -3.00
C SER A 208 18.89 -6.60 -2.90
N SER A 209 19.93 -6.01 -3.51
CA SER A 209 20.07 -4.55 -3.58
C SER A 209 18.87 -3.90 -4.27
N ASP A 210 18.35 -4.53 -5.35
CA ASP A 210 17.24 -4.00 -6.11
C ASP A 210 15.91 -4.10 -5.32
N GLU A 211 15.69 -5.18 -4.56
CA GLU A 211 14.55 -5.30 -3.65
C GLU A 211 14.55 -4.20 -2.59
N ASN A 212 15.73 -3.92 -2.02
CA ASN A 212 15.87 -2.85 -1.02
C ASN A 212 15.55 -1.47 -1.60
N VAL A 213 16.03 -1.18 -2.82
CA VAL A 213 15.73 0.07 -3.52
C VAL A 213 14.24 0.17 -3.80
N PHE A 214 13.64 -0.89 -4.38
CA PHE A 214 12.22 -0.89 -4.74
C PHE A 214 11.34 -0.70 -3.51
N ALA A 215 11.60 -1.42 -2.42
CA ALA A 215 10.87 -1.29 -1.16
C ALA A 215 10.98 0.12 -0.58
N HIS A 216 12.17 0.74 -0.61
CA HIS A 216 12.36 2.10 -0.16
C HIS A 216 11.56 3.10 -1.02
N VAL A 217 11.59 2.96 -2.35
CA VAL A 217 10.77 3.80 -3.25
C VAL A 217 9.28 3.62 -2.97
N VAL A 218 8.83 2.39 -2.74
CA VAL A 218 7.44 2.08 -2.37
C VAL A 218 7.02 2.84 -1.12
N ASP A 219 7.82 2.83 -0.06
CA ASP A 219 7.48 3.51 1.19
C ASP A 219 7.47 5.03 1.05
N LEU A 220 8.40 5.58 0.25
CA LEU A 220 8.39 6.99 -0.10
C LEU A 220 7.09 7.39 -0.81
N LEU A 221 6.67 6.61 -1.79
CA LEU A 221 5.43 6.85 -2.54
C LEU A 221 4.18 6.65 -1.67
N ARG A 222 4.18 5.61 -0.80
CA ARG A 222 3.08 5.28 0.12
C ARG A 222 2.83 6.36 1.16
N ALA A 223 3.88 7.06 1.61
CA ALA A 223 3.75 8.16 2.57
C ALA A 223 2.85 9.31 2.07
N GLY A 224 2.66 9.41 0.76
CA GLY A 224 1.90 10.49 0.14
C GLY A 224 2.60 11.84 0.23
N GLY A 225 2.02 12.86 -0.39
CA GLY A 225 2.53 14.23 -0.27
C GLY A 225 3.94 14.48 -0.84
N LEU A 226 4.50 13.53 -1.60
CA LEU A 226 5.75 13.75 -2.32
C LEU A 226 5.57 14.85 -3.36
N LYS A 227 6.52 15.78 -3.42
CA LYS A 227 6.60 16.77 -4.49
C LYS A 227 6.82 16.09 -5.83
N SER A 228 6.25 16.65 -6.88
CA SER A 228 6.32 16.09 -8.24
C SER A 228 7.75 15.92 -8.75
N ASP A 229 8.69 16.79 -8.36
CA ASP A 229 10.10 16.70 -8.71
C ASP A 229 10.78 15.44 -8.15
N LEU A 230 10.51 15.10 -6.88
CA LEU A 230 11.03 13.88 -6.28
C LEU A 230 10.29 12.62 -6.81
N ARG A 231 8.97 12.69 -6.97
CA ARG A 231 8.19 11.59 -7.55
C ARG A 231 8.67 11.26 -8.96
N SER A 232 8.91 12.28 -9.79
CA SER A 232 9.51 12.14 -11.12
C SER A 232 10.90 11.48 -11.06
N ALA A 233 11.76 11.93 -10.15
CA ALA A 233 13.10 11.36 -9.99
C ALA A 233 13.05 9.89 -9.54
N LEU A 234 12.12 9.52 -8.63
CA LEU A 234 11.91 8.12 -8.21
C LEU A 234 11.48 7.23 -9.36
N TYR A 235 10.53 7.67 -10.20
CA TYR A 235 10.12 6.92 -11.38
C TYR A 235 11.29 6.72 -12.35
N GLN A 236 12.08 7.76 -12.60
CA GLN A 236 13.26 7.67 -13.45
C GLN A 236 14.34 6.75 -12.85
N ALA A 237 14.56 6.77 -11.55
CA ALA A 237 15.48 5.86 -10.87
C ALA A 237 15.03 4.39 -11.02
N LEU A 238 13.73 4.10 -10.85
CA LEU A 238 13.18 2.75 -11.12
C LEU A 238 13.35 2.35 -12.58
N ALA A 239 13.21 3.30 -13.53
CA ALA A 239 13.41 3.04 -14.97
C ALA A 239 14.85 2.65 -15.35
N LEU A 240 15.82 2.86 -14.45
CA LEU A 240 17.22 2.42 -14.61
C LEU A 240 17.46 1.00 -14.09
N MET A 241 16.46 0.36 -13.48
CA MET A 241 16.57 -0.97 -12.88
C MET A 241 16.04 -2.05 -13.85
N PRO A 242 16.92 -2.90 -14.43
CA PRO A 242 16.49 -3.95 -15.37
C PRO A 242 15.60 -5.03 -14.74
N SER A 243 15.64 -5.17 -13.42
CA SER A 243 14.82 -6.10 -12.65
C SER A 243 13.35 -5.65 -12.50
N VAL A 244 13.05 -4.39 -12.80
CA VAL A 244 11.70 -3.82 -12.73
C VAL A 244 10.98 -4.04 -14.07
N THR A 245 9.78 -4.62 -14.00
CA THR A 245 9.01 -5.05 -15.18
C THR A 245 7.55 -4.65 -15.08
N VAL A 246 6.86 -4.59 -16.23
CA VAL A 246 5.39 -4.52 -16.25
C VAL A 246 4.85 -5.88 -15.81
N THR A 247 4.03 -5.90 -14.78
CA THR A 247 3.42 -7.11 -14.22
C THR A 247 1.95 -7.25 -14.58
N GLU A 248 1.27 -6.13 -14.83
CA GLU A 248 -0.13 -6.09 -15.29
C GLU A 248 -0.40 -4.74 -15.99
N GLU A 249 -0.76 -4.78 -17.27
CA GLU A 249 -1.02 -3.58 -18.09
C GLU A 249 -2.27 -2.81 -17.66
N GLN A 250 -3.29 -3.50 -17.14
CA GLN A 250 -4.57 -2.94 -16.74
C GLN A 250 -4.92 -3.30 -15.29
N ALA A 251 -4.01 -2.97 -14.40
CA ALA A 251 -4.22 -3.19 -12.98
C ALA A 251 -5.34 -2.30 -12.43
N THR A 252 -6.16 -2.87 -11.57
CA THR A 252 -7.19 -2.11 -10.85
C THR A 252 -6.86 -2.12 -9.36
N LEU A 253 -6.82 -0.93 -8.76
CA LEU A 253 -6.60 -0.77 -7.33
C LEU A 253 -7.59 0.27 -6.77
N ASP A 254 -8.40 -0.12 -5.80
CA ASP A 254 -9.47 0.71 -5.20
C ASP A 254 -10.38 1.39 -6.26
N GLY A 255 -10.75 0.62 -7.31
CA GLY A 255 -11.61 1.09 -8.40
C GLY A 255 -10.93 1.96 -9.47
N ARG A 256 -9.64 2.25 -9.32
CA ARG A 256 -8.86 3.05 -10.28
C ARG A 256 -7.99 2.13 -11.15
N ARG A 257 -7.93 2.44 -12.43
CA ARG A 257 -7.13 1.69 -13.41
C ARG A 257 -5.78 2.35 -13.61
N GLY A 258 -4.76 1.52 -13.77
CA GLY A 258 -3.40 1.92 -14.07
C GLY A 258 -2.59 0.73 -14.57
N THR A 259 -1.29 0.90 -14.65
CA THR A 259 -0.33 -0.16 -14.97
C THR A 259 0.41 -0.55 -13.70
N ALA A 260 0.47 -1.85 -13.41
CA ALA A 260 1.30 -2.37 -12.35
C ALA A 260 2.72 -2.63 -12.87
N ILE A 261 3.67 -2.06 -12.15
CA ILE A 261 5.11 -2.20 -12.42
C ILE A 261 5.74 -2.74 -11.13
N GLY A 262 6.48 -3.81 -11.23
CA GLY A 262 6.92 -4.53 -10.05
C GLY A 262 8.22 -5.27 -10.18
N LEU A 263 8.60 -5.87 -9.05
CA LEU A 263 9.80 -6.67 -8.89
C LEU A 263 9.47 -7.90 -8.05
N GLU A 264 9.86 -9.07 -8.54
CA GLU A 264 9.74 -10.33 -7.78
C GLU A 264 10.80 -10.39 -6.69
N GLY A 265 10.38 -10.85 -5.51
CA GLY A 265 11.30 -11.14 -4.41
C GLY A 265 12.25 -12.28 -4.74
N THR A 266 13.43 -12.28 -4.11
CA THR A 266 14.50 -13.28 -4.35
C THR A 266 14.01 -14.72 -4.17
N GLY A 267 13.00 -14.95 -3.33
CA GLY A 267 12.37 -16.28 -3.12
C GLY A 267 11.38 -16.68 -4.21
N GLY A 268 10.93 -15.75 -5.07
CA GLY A 268 9.91 -16.00 -6.08
C GLY A 268 8.48 -16.20 -5.53
N ASP A 269 8.28 -16.08 -4.22
CA ASP A 269 6.99 -16.32 -3.57
C ASP A 269 6.10 -15.07 -3.51
N THR A 270 6.72 -13.91 -3.57
CA THR A 270 6.03 -12.62 -3.52
C THR A 270 6.53 -11.68 -4.60
N ARG A 271 5.68 -10.72 -4.97
CA ARG A 271 6.02 -9.65 -5.90
C ARG A 271 5.50 -8.33 -5.34
N GLN A 272 6.39 -7.34 -5.26
CA GLN A 272 6.02 -5.99 -4.88
C GLN A 272 5.78 -5.15 -6.13
N GLU A 273 4.68 -4.40 -6.15
CA GLU A 273 4.22 -3.65 -7.32
C GLU A 273 3.79 -2.25 -6.92
N ILE A 274 4.13 -1.26 -7.74
CA ILE A 274 3.47 0.04 -7.76
C ILE A 274 2.44 0.05 -8.89
N VAL A 275 1.31 0.72 -8.66
CA VAL A 275 0.30 0.96 -9.69
C VAL A 275 0.30 2.45 -10.01
N ILE A 276 0.53 2.78 -11.26
CA ILE A 276 0.61 4.17 -11.75
C ILE A 276 -0.32 4.37 -12.95
N GLU A 277 -0.72 5.62 -13.17
CA GLU A 277 -1.33 6.06 -14.43
C GLU A 277 -0.22 6.72 -15.28
N PRO A 278 0.31 6.02 -16.33
CA PRO A 278 1.47 6.54 -17.05
C PRO A 278 1.24 7.87 -17.75
N SER A 279 0.01 8.14 -18.19
CA SER A 279 -0.34 9.36 -18.94
C SER A 279 -0.37 10.61 -18.07
N THR A 280 -0.63 10.47 -16.77
CA THR A 280 -0.72 11.58 -15.82
C THR A 280 0.42 11.59 -14.81
N GLY A 281 1.19 10.51 -14.72
CA GLY A 281 2.22 10.30 -13.69
C GLY A 281 1.64 10.14 -12.29
N GLU A 282 0.34 9.88 -12.18
CA GLU A 282 -0.33 9.72 -10.91
C GLU A 282 0.01 8.37 -10.27
N TYR A 283 0.46 8.40 -9.03
CA TYR A 283 0.61 7.21 -8.21
C TYR A 283 -0.76 6.79 -7.67
N ILE A 284 -1.21 5.60 -8.06
CA ILE A 284 -2.49 5.02 -7.61
C ILE A 284 -2.31 4.25 -6.33
N GLY A 285 -1.18 3.55 -6.19
CA GLY A 285 -0.90 2.79 -4.98
C GLY A 285 0.16 1.72 -5.15
N VAL A 286 0.25 0.86 -4.16
CA VAL A 286 1.18 -0.28 -4.06
C VAL A 286 0.43 -1.52 -3.63
N ARG A 287 0.92 -2.68 -4.05
CA ARG A 287 0.51 -3.97 -3.52
C ARG A 287 1.70 -4.92 -3.40
N LEU A 288 1.68 -5.76 -2.38
CA LEU A 288 2.52 -6.93 -2.25
C LEU A 288 1.62 -8.14 -2.49
N VAL A 289 1.91 -8.93 -3.50
CA VAL A 289 1.09 -10.09 -3.88
C VAL A 289 1.87 -11.39 -3.70
N THR A 290 1.18 -12.47 -3.30
CA THR A 290 1.77 -13.80 -3.35
C THR A 290 1.75 -14.33 -4.78
N VAL A 291 2.90 -14.84 -5.26
CA VAL A 291 3.04 -15.41 -6.61
C VAL A 291 2.56 -16.86 -6.63
N THR A 292 2.95 -17.64 -5.63
CA THR A 292 2.69 -19.08 -5.57
C THR A 292 1.44 -19.47 -4.75
N GLY A 293 0.98 -18.58 -3.85
CA GLY A 293 -0.02 -18.91 -2.84
C GLY A 293 0.54 -19.81 -1.73
N PHE A 294 -0.23 -20.01 -0.66
CA PHE A 294 0.13 -20.91 0.45
C PHE A 294 -1.10 -21.23 1.30
N GLY A 295 -1.20 -22.46 1.78
CA GLY A 295 -2.39 -22.93 2.51
C GLY A 295 -3.66 -22.70 1.67
N GLU A 296 -4.65 -22.04 2.25
CA GLU A 296 -5.89 -21.67 1.57
C GLU A 296 -5.81 -20.29 0.87
N ILE A 297 -4.62 -19.68 0.85
CA ILE A 297 -4.41 -18.38 0.20
C ILE A 297 -3.99 -18.61 -1.26
N PRO A 298 -4.82 -18.25 -2.25
CA PRO A 298 -4.51 -18.51 -3.65
C PRO A 298 -3.39 -17.61 -4.20
N PRO A 299 -2.70 -18.02 -5.28
CA PRO A 299 -1.78 -17.17 -6.01
C PRO A 299 -2.44 -15.87 -6.47
N GLY A 300 -1.68 -14.78 -6.49
CA GLY A 300 -2.17 -13.45 -6.87
C GLY A 300 -2.95 -12.74 -5.76
N THR A 301 -3.09 -13.35 -4.57
CA THR A 301 -3.73 -12.67 -3.43
C THR A 301 -2.85 -11.54 -2.93
N PRO A 302 -3.39 -10.31 -2.76
CA PRO A 302 -2.65 -9.24 -2.11
C PRO A 302 -2.46 -9.58 -0.63
N LEU A 303 -1.21 -9.64 -0.20
CA LEU A 303 -0.82 -9.73 1.21
C LEU A 303 -1.02 -8.38 1.91
N GLU A 304 -0.72 -7.32 1.17
CA GLU A 304 -1.06 -5.95 1.52
C GLU A 304 -1.29 -5.11 0.27
N TYR A 305 -2.10 -4.09 0.38
CA TYR A 305 -2.13 -3.01 -0.59
C TYR A 305 -2.45 -1.67 0.07
N THR A 306 -2.00 -0.61 -0.57
CA THR A 306 -2.34 0.75 -0.21
C THR A 306 -2.69 1.52 -1.47
N ALA A 307 -3.93 1.98 -1.58
CA ALA A 307 -4.36 2.87 -2.65
C ALA A 307 -4.38 4.31 -2.13
N LEU A 308 -3.86 5.24 -2.93
CA LEU A 308 -3.79 6.66 -2.60
C LEU A 308 -4.46 7.48 -3.70
N SER A 309 -5.27 8.45 -3.30
CA SER A 309 -5.77 9.49 -4.20
C SER A 309 -5.55 10.88 -3.59
N ALA A 310 -5.20 11.84 -4.44
CA ALA A 310 -5.05 13.23 -4.06
C ALA A 310 -6.11 14.09 -4.78
N SER A 311 -6.74 15.02 -4.07
CA SER A 311 -7.71 15.94 -4.64
C SER A 311 -7.71 17.27 -3.90
N VAL A 312 -8.07 18.35 -4.60
CA VAL A 312 -8.25 19.66 -3.99
C VAL A 312 -9.69 19.83 -3.55
N VAL A 313 -9.91 20.22 -2.30
CA VAL A 313 -11.23 20.43 -1.72
C VAL A 313 -11.31 21.80 -1.02
N ASN A 314 -12.51 22.37 -0.96
CA ASN A 314 -12.74 23.69 -0.38
C ASN A 314 -13.08 23.65 1.13
N SER A 315 -13.32 22.47 1.66
CA SER A 315 -13.66 22.30 3.09
C SER A 315 -13.37 20.88 3.56
N VAL A 316 -13.18 20.74 4.85
CA VAL A 316 -13.09 19.43 5.51
C VAL A 316 -14.50 19.01 5.91
N PRO A 317 -14.95 17.77 5.62
CA PRO A 317 -16.21 17.24 6.12
C PRO A 317 -16.22 17.22 7.67
N ARG A 318 -17.36 17.56 8.26
CA ARG A 318 -17.56 17.53 9.72
C ARG A 318 -18.18 16.22 10.15
#